data_68b6f51af1ccb599c2d45f940eaa29e3
#
_entry.id   68b6f51af1ccb599c2d45f940eaa29e3
#
_cell.length_a   1.000
_cell.length_b   1.000
_cell.length_c   1.000
_cell.angle_alpha   90.00
_cell.angle_beta   90.00
_cell.angle_gamma   90.00
#
_symmetry.space_group_name_H-M   'P 1'
#
loop_
_entity.id
_entity.type
_entity.pdbx_description
1 polymer ?
#
loop_
_entity_poly.entity_id
_entity_poly.type
_entity_poly.pdbx_seq_one_letter_code
_entity_poly.pdbx_strand_id
1 'polypeptide(L)'
;TLDLYKKLETEVDHSAGLRLNGALSIAQTESRWQELKRQATTAQLYDVDIKILNKEEIKKNYPMMNTEDLKGGVLMPGDGAADPSGVTHMLAKAARQGGAKIFEQSPAETVLTKNGKVCGVRVNGKNIECEYVVLATGMWSRQIGEKIGVSIPLYPAEHFYVITEPIENLSKTLPVIRDFDSSVYFKEDAGKLLIGIFEGKSIPAFDKTNKVPEDFSFGEFPENFEHFEPYLEKSMIRFPVLEKIGIRKFFAGPESFTPDTNSLLGEVLKLKIYL
;
A
#
# COMPACT_ATOMS: atom_id res chain seq x y z
N THR A 1 3.23 -10.79 9.71
CA THR A 1 3.25 -10.78 8.23
C THR A 1 4.65 -11.03 7.69
N LEU A 2 5.66 -10.27 8.12
CA LEU A 2 7.03 -10.41 7.62
C LEU A 2 7.63 -11.81 7.80
N ASP A 3 7.46 -12.41 8.99
CA ASP A 3 7.95 -13.76 9.27
C ASP A 3 7.25 -14.82 8.39
N LEU A 4 5.95 -14.61 8.12
CA LEU A 4 5.22 -15.45 7.17
C LEU A 4 5.84 -15.35 5.75
N TYR A 5 6.15 -14.14 5.28
CA TYR A 5 6.74 -13.96 3.95
C TYR A 5 8.12 -14.61 3.86
N LYS A 6 9.01 -14.40 4.85
CA LYS A 6 10.32 -15.08 4.91
C LYS A 6 10.20 -16.59 4.88
N LYS A 7 9.25 -17.13 5.65
CA LYS A 7 8.98 -18.57 5.67
C LYS A 7 8.51 -19.07 4.31
N LEU A 8 7.53 -18.40 3.73
CA LEU A 8 6.95 -18.79 2.44
C LEU A 8 7.96 -18.68 1.28
N GLU A 9 8.82 -17.66 1.23
CA GLU A 9 9.88 -17.57 0.21
C GLU A 9 10.69 -18.87 0.14
N THR A 10 11.03 -19.42 1.32
CA THR A 10 11.79 -20.67 1.40
C THR A 10 10.95 -21.89 1.06
N GLU A 11 9.72 -21.97 1.61
CA GLU A 11 8.85 -23.14 1.47
C GLU A 11 8.36 -23.35 0.03
N VAL A 12 8.11 -22.27 -0.70
CA VAL A 12 7.57 -22.35 -2.05
C VAL A 12 8.59 -22.05 -3.15
N ASP A 13 9.85 -21.79 -2.78
CA ASP A 13 10.92 -21.41 -3.71
C ASP A 13 10.44 -20.30 -4.66
N HIS A 14 10.07 -19.15 -4.09
CA HIS A 14 9.64 -17.96 -4.83
C HIS A 14 9.90 -16.69 -4.04
N SER A 15 10.63 -15.75 -4.64
CA SER A 15 10.97 -14.51 -3.96
C SER A 15 9.80 -13.53 -3.93
N ALA A 16 9.57 -12.96 -2.76
CA ALA A 16 8.71 -11.81 -2.57
C ALA A 16 9.45 -10.48 -2.77
N GLY A 17 10.73 -10.52 -3.14
CA GLY A 17 11.57 -9.35 -3.30
C GLY A 17 11.76 -8.56 -2.00
N LEU A 18 11.82 -9.25 -0.87
CA LEU A 18 11.97 -8.62 0.44
C LEU A 18 13.33 -7.91 0.55
N ARG A 19 13.28 -6.63 0.89
CA ARG A 19 14.44 -5.81 1.21
C ARG A 19 14.25 -5.20 2.59
N LEU A 20 14.96 -5.71 3.60
CA LEU A 20 14.85 -5.28 4.99
C LEU A 20 15.85 -4.17 5.27
N ASN A 21 15.65 -3.05 4.63
CA ASN A 21 16.47 -1.85 4.74
C ASN A 21 15.91 -0.80 5.70
N GLY A 22 14.83 -1.15 6.41
CA GLY A 22 14.19 -0.31 7.41
C GLY A 22 13.10 0.60 6.84
N ALA A 23 12.35 1.20 7.76
CA ALA A 23 11.44 2.31 7.48
C ALA A 23 11.71 3.46 8.45
N LEU A 24 11.89 4.67 7.91
CA LEU A 24 12.16 5.88 8.67
C LEU A 24 10.98 6.85 8.52
N SER A 25 10.29 7.11 9.63
CA SER A 25 9.30 8.18 9.70
C SER A 25 9.96 9.43 10.27
N ILE A 26 9.83 10.58 9.59
CA ILE A 26 10.44 11.85 9.98
C ILE A 26 9.40 12.87 10.43
N ALA A 27 9.80 13.79 11.28
CA ALA A 27 8.96 14.85 11.82
C ALA A 27 9.58 16.24 11.60
N GLN A 28 8.81 17.15 11.00
CA GLN A 28 9.16 18.57 10.85
C GLN A 28 8.53 19.40 11.96
N THR A 29 7.32 19.02 12.40
CA THR A 29 6.57 19.73 13.41
C THR A 29 6.71 19.10 14.80
N GLU A 30 6.56 19.92 15.84
CA GLU A 30 6.58 19.39 17.22
C GLU A 30 5.44 18.39 17.48
N SER A 31 4.25 18.64 16.93
CA SER A 31 3.11 17.73 17.06
C SER A 31 3.40 16.36 16.45
N ARG A 32 3.98 16.32 15.26
CA ARG A 32 4.40 15.07 14.60
C ARG A 32 5.51 14.38 15.39
N TRP A 33 6.46 15.15 15.92
CA TRP A 33 7.52 14.57 16.73
C TRP A 33 7.00 13.90 18.00
N GLN A 34 6.05 14.53 18.70
CA GLN A 34 5.40 13.91 19.86
C GLN A 34 4.58 12.67 19.47
N GLU A 35 3.91 12.70 18.33
CA GLU A 35 3.19 11.53 17.81
C GLU A 35 4.13 10.36 17.53
N LEU A 36 5.23 10.58 16.80
CA LEU A 36 6.22 9.54 16.49
C LEU A 36 6.85 8.95 17.76
N LYS A 37 7.16 9.77 18.76
CA LYS A 37 7.66 9.28 20.05
C LYS A 37 6.63 8.39 20.78
N ARG A 38 5.34 8.74 20.75
CA ARG A 38 4.29 7.89 21.31
C ARG A 38 4.17 6.56 20.56
N GLN A 39 4.21 6.62 19.24
CA GLN A 39 4.20 5.40 18.39
C GLN A 39 5.39 4.51 18.72
N ALA A 40 6.60 5.07 18.86
CA ALA A 40 7.79 4.33 19.24
C ALA A 40 7.64 3.66 20.64
N THR A 41 7.11 4.38 21.62
CA THR A 41 6.84 3.82 22.95
C THR A 41 5.80 2.68 22.88
N THR A 42 4.74 2.86 22.11
CA THR A 42 3.72 1.81 21.92
C THR A 42 4.30 0.57 21.25
N ALA A 43 5.13 0.75 20.24
CA ALA A 43 5.74 -0.37 19.49
C ALA A 43 6.68 -1.20 20.38
N GLN A 44 7.37 -0.58 21.34
CA GLN A 44 8.19 -1.30 22.34
C GLN A 44 7.37 -2.26 23.21
N LEU A 45 6.08 -1.97 23.44
CA LEU A 45 5.20 -2.89 24.19
C LEU A 45 4.91 -4.19 23.42
N TYR A 46 5.18 -4.20 22.11
CA TYR A 46 5.01 -5.34 21.23
C TYR A 46 6.35 -5.91 20.72
N ASP A 47 7.44 -5.64 21.45
CA ASP A 47 8.80 -6.09 21.12
C ASP A 47 9.27 -5.69 19.71
N VAL A 48 8.77 -4.56 19.17
CA VAL A 48 9.22 -4.04 17.88
C VAL A 48 10.51 -3.23 18.09
N ASP A 49 11.58 -3.60 17.37
CA ASP A 49 12.84 -2.83 17.39
C ASP A 49 12.62 -1.46 16.76
N ILE A 50 12.82 -0.42 17.55
CA ILE A 50 12.65 0.97 17.14
C ILE A 50 13.80 1.81 17.65
N LYS A 51 14.32 2.70 16.78
CA LYS A 51 15.36 3.68 17.09
C LYS A 51 14.82 5.08 16.90
N ILE A 52 14.94 5.90 17.93
CA ILE A 52 14.68 7.34 17.87
C ILE A 52 15.97 8.00 17.43
N LEU A 53 15.92 8.77 16.34
CA LEU A 53 17.08 9.45 15.75
C LEU A 53 16.86 10.96 15.79
N ASN A 54 17.91 11.70 16.16
CA ASN A 54 17.95 13.15 15.97
C ASN A 54 18.31 13.49 14.50
N LYS A 55 18.21 14.75 14.15
CA LYS A 55 18.45 15.19 12.76
C LYS A 55 19.90 15.01 12.29
N GLU A 56 20.86 15.10 13.22
CA GLU A 56 22.28 14.88 12.96
C GLU A 56 22.57 13.40 12.64
N GLU A 57 21.96 12.50 13.38
CA GLU A 57 22.04 11.05 13.14
C GLU A 57 21.38 10.67 11.80
N ILE A 58 20.22 11.28 11.48
CA ILE A 58 19.57 11.10 10.19
C ILE A 58 20.49 11.61 9.07
N LYS A 59 21.06 12.81 9.19
CA LYS A 59 21.98 13.38 8.19
C LYS A 59 23.22 12.51 7.99
N LYS A 60 23.78 12.01 9.08
CA LYS A 60 24.96 11.13 9.03
C LYS A 60 24.67 9.82 8.28
N ASN A 61 23.50 9.21 8.51
CA ASN A 61 23.12 7.96 7.90
C ASN A 61 22.60 8.13 6.46
N TYR A 62 22.00 9.29 6.16
CA TYR A 62 21.37 9.59 4.86
C TYR A 62 21.81 10.97 4.36
N PRO A 63 23.09 11.09 3.92
CA PRO A 63 23.72 12.40 3.63
C PRO A 63 23.08 13.17 2.48
N MET A 64 22.32 12.49 1.60
CA MET A 64 21.60 13.15 0.50
C MET A 64 20.35 13.89 0.97
N MET A 65 19.82 13.56 2.17
CA MET A 65 18.65 14.22 2.72
C MET A 65 19.02 15.60 3.28
N ASN A 66 18.14 16.56 3.06
CA ASN A 66 18.10 17.77 3.88
C ASN A 66 17.39 17.45 5.19
N THR A 67 18.00 17.77 6.31
CA THR A 67 17.50 17.49 7.67
C THR A 67 17.39 18.75 8.54
N GLU A 68 17.63 19.92 7.99
CA GLU A 68 17.73 21.17 8.77
C GLU A 68 16.39 21.52 9.46
N ASP A 69 15.29 21.27 8.78
CA ASP A 69 13.92 21.49 9.25
C ASP A 69 13.39 20.39 10.19
N LEU A 70 14.12 19.27 10.33
CA LEU A 70 13.65 18.11 11.11
C LEU A 70 13.79 18.32 12.63
N LYS A 71 12.80 17.82 13.36
CA LYS A 71 12.85 17.62 14.82
C LYS A 71 13.50 16.28 15.17
N GLY A 72 13.38 15.29 14.29
CA GLY A 72 13.92 13.95 14.43
C GLY A 72 13.17 12.94 13.58
N GLY A 73 13.41 11.67 13.82
CA GLY A 73 12.73 10.57 13.15
C GLY A 73 12.72 9.30 13.97
N VAL A 74 11.92 8.36 13.54
CA VAL A 74 11.78 7.03 14.13
C VAL A 74 12.07 6.00 13.07
N LEU A 75 13.12 5.21 13.27
CA LEU A 75 13.56 4.14 12.39
C LEU A 75 13.09 2.80 12.95
N MET A 76 12.44 2.00 12.14
CA MET A 76 12.16 0.58 12.34
C MET A 76 13.14 -0.24 11.47
N PRO A 77 14.24 -0.76 12.03
CA PRO A 77 15.26 -1.47 11.24
C PRO A 77 14.76 -2.76 10.60
N GLY A 78 13.81 -3.43 11.24
CA GLY A 78 13.22 -4.69 10.77
C GLY A 78 12.15 -4.54 9.70
N ASP A 79 11.78 -3.32 9.33
CA ASP A 79 10.84 -3.03 8.24
C ASP A 79 11.58 -2.92 6.88
N GLY A 80 10.86 -2.65 5.80
CA GLY A 80 11.48 -2.52 4.48
C GLY A 80 10.48 -2.46 3.34
N ALA A 81 10.88 -3.02 2.22
CA ALA A 81 10.08 -3.08 1.00
C ALA A 81 9.94 -4.50 0.47
N ALA A 82 8.89 -4.73 -0.28
CA ALA A 82 8.65 -5.98 -1.00
C ALA A 82 8.26 -5.66 -2.45
N ASP A 83 8.38 -6.66 -3.33
CA ASP A 83 7.77 -6.59 -4.65
C ASP A 83 6.30 -7.06 -4.58
N PRO A 84 5.31 -6.20 -4.84
CA PRO A 84 3.89 -6.56 -4.75
C PRO A 84 3.53 -7.76 -5.63
N SER A 85 4.07 -7.84 -6.84
CA SER A 85 3.83 -8.97 -7.76
C SER A 85 4.46 -10.25 -7.23
N GLY A 86 5.70 -10.18 -6.76
CA GLY A 86 6.40 -11.31 -6.15
C GLY A 86 5.65 -11.86 -4.93
N VAL A 87 5.20 -10.98 -4.03
CA VAL A 87 4.37 -11.37 -2.87
C VAL A 87 3.09 -12.07 -3.32
N THR A 88 2.39 -11.52 -4.30
CA THR A 88 1.11 -12.10 -4.78
C THR A 88 1.33 -13.48 -5.39
N HIS A 89 2.35 -13.65 -6.22
CA HIS A 89 2.68 -14.94 -6.83
C HIS A 89 3.13 -15.97 -5.79
N MET A 90 3.96 -15.55 -4.83
CA MET A 90 4.38 -16.40 -3.72
C MET A 90 3.20 -16.93 -2.91
N LEU A 91 2.28 -16.03 -2.52
CA LEU A 91 1.07 -16.40 -1.78
C LEU A 91 0.17 -17.32 -2.59
N ALA A 92 -0.03 -17.05 -3.88
CA ALA A 92 -0.80 -17.91 -4.77
C ALA A 92 -0.17 -19.30 -4.93
N LYS A 93 1.16 -19.38 -5.06
CA LYS A 93 1.90 -20.65 -5.12
C LYS A 93 1.74 -21.45 -3.83
N ALA A 94 1.89 -20.79 -2.68
CA ALA A 94 1.70 -21.41 -1.37
C ALA A 94 0.27 -21.95 -1.19
N ALA A 95 -0.73 -21.16 -1.57
CA ALA A 95 -2.12 -21.57 -1.50
C ALA A 95 -2.40 -22.80 -2.37
N ARG A 96 -1.88 -22.85 -3.62
CA ARG A 96 -2.01 -24.02 -4.52
C ARG A 96 -1.33 -25.26 -3.93
N GLN A 97 -0.16 -25.13 -3.33
CA GLN A 97 0.52 -26.23 -2.64
C GLN A 97 -0.28 -26.75 -1.43
N GLY A 98 -0.99 -25.84 -0.74
CA GLY A 98 -1.93 -26.17 0.34
C GLY A 98 -3.26 -26.76 -0.14
N GLY A 99 -3.43 -27.01 -1.47
CA GLY A 99 -4.63 -27.60 -2.04
C GLY A 99 -5.70 -26.62 -2.50
N ALA A 100 -5.49 -25.30 -2.38
CA ALA A 100 -6.43 -24.32 -2.90
C ALA A 100 -6.46 -24.32 -4.44
N LYS A 101 -7.67 -24.17 -4.99
CA LYS A 101 -7.87 -24.02 -6.43
C LYS A 101 -8.03 -22.55 -6.76
N ILE A 102 -7.17 -22.03 -7.64
CA ILE A 102 -7.22 -20.65 -8.12
C ILE A 102 -7.66 -20.65 -9.57
N PHE A 103 -8.77 -20.00 -9.84
CA PHE A 103 -9.35 -19.85 -11.17
C PHE A 103 -9.16 -18.40 -11.63
N GLU A 104 -8.28 -18.20 -12.57
CA GLU A 104 -8.06 -16.90 -13.22
C GLU A 104 -9.12 -16.65 -14.29
N GLN A 105 -9.32 -15.39 -14.68
CA GLN A 105 -10.32 -14.97 -15.68
C GLN A 105 -11.74 -15.51 -15.36
N SER A 106 -12.04 -15.59 -14.08
CA SER A 106 -13.29 -16.16 -13.57
C SER A 106 -13.97 -15.18 -12.62
N PRO A 107 -14.57 -14.09 -13.16
CA PRO A 107 -15.20 -13.07 -12.33
C PRO A 107 -16.37 -13.65 -11.52
N ALA A 108 -16.37 -13.34 -10.22
CA ALA A 108 -17.50 -13.64 -9.34
C ALA A 108 -18.60 -12.60 -9.58
N GLU A 109 -19.72 -13.00 -10.16
CA GLU A 109 -20.82 -12.12 -10.53
C GLU A 109 -21.63 -11.68 -9.32
N THR A 110 -21.88 -12.59 -8.37
CA THR A 110 -22.60 -12.32 -7.12
C THR A 110 -22.41 -13.45 -6.12
N VAL A 111 -22.69 -13.16 -4.86
CA VAL A 111 -22.81 -14.15 -3.80
C VAL A 111 -24.25 -14.65 -3.73
N LEU A 112 -24.43 -15.96 -3.67
CA LEU A 112 -25.75 -16.62 -3.58
C LEU A 112 -26.15 -16.77 -2.13
N THR A 113 -27.40 -16.40 -1.82
CA THR A 113 -27.95 -16.53 -0.46
C THR A 113 -29.26 -17.30 -0.48
N LYS A 114 -29.49 -18.09 0.58
CA LYS A 114 -30.74 -18.81 0.83
C LYS A 114 -31.10 -18.68 2.31
N ASN A 115 -32.31 -18.27 2.60
CA ASN A 115 -32.80 -18.05 3.97
C ASN A 115 -31.88 -17.14 4.80
N GLY A 116 -31.33 -16.07 4.18
CA GLY A 116 -30.44 -15.11 4.84
C GLY A 116 -29.03 -15.63 5.12
N LYS A 117 -28.62 -16.75 4.54
CA LYS A 117 -27.27 -17.31 4.67
C LYS A 117 -26.63 -17.49 3.30
N VAL A 118 -25.31 -17.35 3.25
CA VAL A 118 -24.52 -17.69 2.06
C VAL A 118 -24.70 -19.18 1.74
N CYS A 119 -24.83 -19.48 0.46
CA CYS A 119 -24.88 -20.86 -0.03
C CYS A 119 -24.01 -21.09 -1.29
N GLY A 120 -23.34 -20.06 -1.78
CA GLY A 120 -22.47 -20.18 -2.94
C GLY A 120 -22.10 -18.86 -3.59
N VAL A 121 -21.44 -18.95 -4.72
CA VAL A 121 -21.11 -17.84 -5.61
C VAL A 121 -21.51 -18.18 -7.03
N ARG A 122 -21.85 -17.16 -7.84
CA ARG A 122 -22.05 -17.33 -9.29
C ARG A 122 -20.81 -16.87 -10.02
N VAL A 123 -20.30 -17.73 -10.90
CA VAL A 123 -19.10 -17.50 -11.72
C VAL A 123 -19.37 -17.97 -13.14
N ASN A 124 -19.23 -17.14 -14.14
CA ASN A 124 -19.47 -17.46 -15.55
C ASN A 124 -20.83 -18.14 -15.77
N GLY A 125 -21.90 -17.62 -15.15
CA GLY A 125 -23.26 -18.13 -15.22
C GLY A 125 -23.51 -19.44 -14.46
N LYS A 126 -22.50 -20.02 -13.81
CA LYS A 126 -22.60 -21.27 -13.04
C LYS A 126 -22.58 -20.99 -11.54
N ASN A 127 -23.35 -21.77 -10.79
CA ASN A 127 -23.36 -21.69 -9.34
C ASN A 127 -22.33 -22.67 -8.75
N ILE A 128 -21.50 -22.15 -7.86
CA ILE A 128 -20.55 -22.92 -7.06
C ILE A 128 -21.05 -22.87 -5.62
N GLU A 129 -21.39 -24.02 -5.07
CA GLU A 129 -21.86 -24.10 -3.68
C GLU A 129 -20.71 -24.00 -2.71
N CYS A 130 -20.93 -23.27 -1.61
CA CYS A 130 -19.97 -23.16 -0.50
C CYS A 130 -20.69 -22.75 0.80
N GLU A 131 -20.05 -23.03 1.93
CA GLU A 131 -20.56 -22.67 3.25
C GLU A 131 -20.15 -21.25 3.67
N TYR A 132 -19.03 -20.78 3.19
CA TYR A 132 -18.45 -19.48 3.52
C TYR A 132 -17.95 -18.76 2.26
N VAL A 133 -18.03 -17.45 2.26
CA VAL A 133 -17.44 -16.59 1.23
C VAL A 133 -16.55 -15.55 1.92
N VAL A 134 -15.35 -15.35 1.39
CA VAL A 134 -14.47 -14.25 1.79
C VAL A 134 -14.41 -13.25 0.65
N LEU A 135 -14.78 -12.00 0.91
CA LEU A 135 -14.68 -10.92 -0.04
C LEU A 135 -13.31 -10.21 0.14
N ALA A 136 -12.33 -10.63 -0.63
CA ALA A 136 -11.02 -10.02 -0.72
C ALA A 136 -10.83 -9.35 -2.11
N THR A 137 -11.86 -8.64 -2.56
CA THR A 137 -12.02 -8.16 -3.93
C THR A 137 -11.58 -6.70 -4.12
N GLY A 138 -10.84 -6.13 -3.16
CA GLY A 138 -10.28 -4.79 -3.25
C GLY A 138 -11.34 -3.74 -3.62
N MET A 139 -11.08 -2.90 -4.58
CA MET A 139 -11.98 -1.81 -4.99
C MET A 139 -13.33 -2.28 -5.56
N TRP A 140 -13.47 -3.53 -5.99
CA TRP A 140 -14.75 -4.11 -6.45
C TRP A 140 -15.66 -4.57 -5.32
N SER A 141 -15.17 -4.64 -4.07
CA SER A 141 -15.92 -5.16 -2.92
C SER A 141 -17.24 -4.42 -2.69
N ARG A 142 -17.24 -3.10 -2.86
CA ARG A 142 -18.44 -2.27 -2.72
C ARG A 142 -19.55 -2.70 -3.68
N GLN A 143 -19.21 -2.89 -4.97
CA GLN A 143 -20.18 -3.25 -6.00
C GLN A 143 -20.75 -4.67 -5.80
N ILE A 144 -19.91 -5.59 -5.31
CA ILE A 144 -20.35 -6.94 -4.94
C ILE A 144 -21.26 -6.88 -3.73
N GLY A 145 -20.90 -6.09 -2.72
CA GLY A 145 -21.73 -5.86 -1.53
C GLY A 145 -23.11 -5.29 -1.87
N GLU A 146 -23.16 -4.27 -2.74
CA GLU A 146 -24.43 -3.67 -3.20
C GLU A 146 -25.39 -4.72 -3.78
N LYS A 147 -24.89 -5.70 -4.57
CA LYS A 147 -25.71 -6.78 -5.18
C LYS A 147 -26.36 -7.70 -4.14
N ILE A 148 -25.83 -7.76 -2.94
CA ILE A 148 -26.30 -8.64 -1.85
C ILE A 148 -26.83 -7.87 -0.63
N GLY A 149 -27.02 -6.56 -0.76
CA GLY A 149 -27.54 -5.70 0.31
C GLY A 149 -26.56 -5.46 1.46
N VAL A 150 -25.25 -5.57 1.22
CA VAL A 150 -24.19 -5.29 2.19
C VAL A 150 -23.51 -3.99 1.82
N SER A 151 -23.48 -3.03 2.74
CA SER A 151 -22.72 -1.79 2.58
C SER A 151 -21.26 -2.01 2.95
N ILE A 152 -20.36 -1.86 1.98
CA ILE A 152 -18.92 -1.93 2.18
C ILE A 152 -18.35 -0.54 1.90
N PRO A 153 -17.87 0.18 2.91
CA PRO A 153 -17.41 1.56 2.77
C PRO A 153 -15.99 1.63 2.18
N LEU A 154 -15.83 1.12 0.97
CA LEU A 154 -14.62 1.24 0.16
C LEU A 154 -14.85 2.24 -0.98
N TYR A 155 -13.88 3.11 -1.18
CA TYR A 155 -13.94 4.15 -2.20
C TYR A 155 -12.68 4.09 -3.08
N PRO A 156 -12.79 3.80 -4.38
CA PRO A 156 -11.66 3.90 -5.29
C PRO A 156 -11.34 5.37 -5.58
N ALA A 157 -10.10 5.74 -5.30
CA ALA A 157 -9.56 7.06 -5.59
C ALA A 157 -8.28 6.96 -6.43
N GLU A 158 -7.96 8.00 -7.17
CA GLU A 158 -6.69 8.08 -7.87
C GLU A 158 -5.55 8.21 -6.87
N HIS A 159 -4.49 7.47 -7.08
CA HIS A 159 -3.27 7.52 -6.29
C HIS A 159 -2.06 7.63 -7.19
N PHE A 160 -1.06 8.42 -6.77
CA PHE A 160 0.02 8.85 -7.63
C PHE A 160 1.39 8.55 -7.04
N TYR A 161 2.31 8.14 -7.90
CA TYR A 161 3.74 8.16 -7.61
C TYR A 161 4.56 8.37 -8.87
N VAL A 162 5.77 8.85 -8.69
CA VAL A 162 6.73 8.98 -9.79
C VAL A 162 7.98 8.16 -9.50
N ILE A 163 8.66 7.75 -10.57
CA ILE A 163 10.00 7.16 -10.50
C ILE A 163 10.94 8.13 -11.22
N THR A 164 12.03 8.50 -10.55
CA THR A 164 13.04 9.40 -11.10
C THR A 164 13.92 8.71 -12.14
N GLU A 165 14.70 9.48 -12.89
CA GLU A 165 15.89 8.95 -13.53
C GLU A 165 16.91 8.49 -12.48
N PRO A 166 17.94 7.68 -12.85
CA PRO A 166 18.95 7.22 -11.91
C PRO A 166 19.65 8.36 -11.17
N ILE A 167 19.84 8.19 -9.88
CA ILE A 167 20.50 9.16 -9.01
C ILE A 167 21.89 8.60 -8.65
N GLU A 168 22.92 9.33 -9.02
CA GLU A 168 24.29 8.94 -8.71
C GLU A 168 24.51 8.87 -7.19
N ASN A 169 25.16 7.80 -6.73
CA ASN A 169 25.46 7.54 -5.32
C ASN A 169 24.23 7.40 -4.40
N LEU A 170 23.05 7.15 -4.94
CA LEU A 170 21.89 6.81 -4.11
C LEU A 170 22.15 5.49 -3.36
N SER A 171 22.05 5.54 -2.04
CA SER A 171 22.27 4.35 -1.21
C SER A 171 21.21 3.27 -1.48
N LYS A 172 21.65 2.07 -1.86
CA LYS A 172 20.77 0.90 -2.03
C LYS A 172 20.16 0.41 -0.71
N THR A 173 20.70 0.88 0.42
CA THR A 173 20.21 0.57 1.77
C THR A 173 19.38 1.72 2.35
N LEU A 174 18.98 2.69 1.50
CA LEU A 174 18.07 3.74 1.93
C LEU A 174 16.76 3.10 2.45
N PRO A 175 16.32 3.42 3.68
CA PRO A 175 15.05 2.91 4.18
C PRO A 175 13.89 3.51 3.38
N VAL A 176 12.71 2.91 3.53
CA VAL A 176 11.49 3.59 3.10
C VAL A 176 11.28 4.80 4.01
N ILE A 177 11.27 6.00 3.45
CA ILE A 177 11.13 7.25 4.21
C ILE A 177 9.69 7.73 4.11
N ARG A 178 9.07 8.03 5.25
CA ARG A 178 7.72 8.59 5.35
C ARG A 178 7.80 9.99 5.95
N ASP A 179 7.41 10.99 5.16
CA ASP A 179 7.31 12.39 5.57
C ASP A 179 5.84 12.81 5.56
N PHE A 180 5.14 12.53 6.63
CA PHE A 180 3.71 12.83 6.74
C PHE A 180 3.40 14.32 6.85
N ASP A 181 4.34 15.16 7.32
CA ASP A 181 4.18 16.60 7.37
C ASP A 181 4.20 17.20 5.96
N SER A 182 4.98 16.62 5.06
CA SER A 182 5.01 16.96 3.63
C SER A 182 4.02 16.15 2.79
N SER A 183 3.39 15.13 3.36
CA SER A 183 2.50 14.20 2.68
C SER A 183 3.17 13.44 1.53
N VAL A 184 4.42 13.00 1.71
CA VAL A 184 5.20 12.25 0.73
C VAL A 184 5.91 11.04 1.36
N TYR A 185 6.23 10.06 0.53
CA TYR A 185 7.12 8.98 0.92
C TYR A 185 8.14 8.70 -0.19
N PHE A 186 9.27 8.14 0.21
CA PHE A 186 10.37 7.82 -0.69
C PHE A 186 10.79 6.37 -0.52
N LYS A 187 11.09 5.74 -1.64
CA LYS A 187 11.61 4.37 -1.69
C LYS A 187 12.70 4.29 -2.75
N GLU A 188 13.83 3.71 -2.39
CA GLU A 188 14.88 3.37 -3.37
C GLU A 188 14.37 2.27 -4.30
N ASP A 189 14.58 2.41 -5.59
CA ASP A 189 14.17 1.48 -6.63
C ASP A 189 15.24 1.36 -7.72
N ALA A 190 16.15 0.40 -7.56
CA ALA A 190 17.21 0.11 -8.50
C ALA A 190 18.04 1.35 -8.94
N GLY A 191 18.52 2.11 -7.96
CA GLY A 191 19.32 3.34 -8.19
C GLY A 191 18.49 4.57 -8.54
N LYS A 192 17.17 4.48 -8.49
CA LYS A 192 16.20 5.55 -8.69
C LYS A 192 15.43 5.79 -7.41
N LEU A 193 14.76 6.93 -7.30
CA LEU A 193 13.87 7.22 -6.19
C LEU A 193 12.42 7.14 -6.66
N LEU A 194 11.64 6.26 -6.05
CA LEU A 194 10.19 6.31 -6.13
C LEU A 194 9.72 7.36 -5.11
N ILE A 195 8.91 8.29 -5.57
CA ILE A 195 8.28 9.34 -4.76
C ILE A 195 6.78 9.14 -4.86
N GLY A 196 6.15 8.78 -3.78
CA GLY A 196 4.69 8.67 -3.69
C GLY A 196 4.11 9.71 -2.75
N ILE A 197 2.82 9.90 -2.81
CA ILE A 197 2.14 10.96 -2.06
C ILE A 197 1.03 10.39 -1.16
N PHE A 198 0.72 11.12 -0.10
CA PHE A 198 -0.42 10.88 0.78
C PHE A 198 -1.40 12.04 0.59
N GLU A 199 -2.26 11.94 -0.40
CA GLU A 199 -3.15 13.02 -0.78
C GLU A 199 -4.08 13.43 0.38
N GLY A 200 -4.01 14.68 0.80
CA GLY A 200 -4.95 15.25 1.75
C GLY A 200 -6.36 15.41 1.16
N LYS A 201 -6.47 15.44 -0.16
CA LYS A 201 -7.71 15.47 -0.93
C LYS A 201 -7.56 14.60 -2.15
N SER A 202 -8.07 13.38 -2.04
CA SER A 202 -8.04 12.40 -3.12
C SER A 202 -9.04 12.73 -4.23
N ILE A 203 -8.71 12.33 -5.46
CA ILE A 203 -9.57 12.45 -6.64
C ILE A 203 -10.35 11.14 -6.77
N PRO A 204 -11.69 11.17 -6.94
CA PRO A 204 -12.45 9.97 -7.26
C PRO A 204 -11.91 9.28 -8.52
N ALA A 205 -11.62 7.98 -8.44
CA ALA A 205 -10.94 7.25 -9.51
C ALA A 205 -11.81 7.05 -10.77
N PHE A 206 -13.11 7.03 -10.63
CA PHE A 206 -14.05 6.82 -11.73
C PHE A 206 -15.09 7.93 -11.73
N ASP A 207 -16.00 7.89 -12.68
CA ASP A 207 -17.03 8.91 -12.85
C ASP A 207 -17.82 9.22 -11.56
N LYS A 208 -18.85 10.07 -11.65
CA LYS A 208 -19.68 10.47 -10.48
C LYS A 208 -20.33 9.29 -9.75
N THR A 209 -20.45 8.12 -10.38
CA THR A 209 -20.99 6.92 -9.74
C THR A 209 -19.96 6.23 -8.88
N ASN A 210 -18.68 6.51 -9.12
CA ASN A 210 -17.53 5.86 -8.48
C ASN A 210 -17.61 4.33 -8.52
N LYS A 211 -18.10 3.81 -9.63
CA LYS A 211 -18.15 2.38 -9.91
C LYS A 211 -16.99 1.99 -10.79
N VAL A 212 -16.29 0.94 -10.39
CA VAL A 212 -15.25 0.33 -11.21
C VAL A 212 -15.91 -0.26 -12.45
N PRO A 213 -15.50 0.09 -13.68
CA PRO A 213 -16.02 -0.52 -14.90
C PRO A 213 -15.79 -2.05 -14.89
N GLU A 214 -16.73 -2.80 -15.47
CA GLU A 214 -16.66 -4.27 -15.46
C GLU A 214 -15.47 -4.82 -16.26
N ASP A 215 -15.03 -4.08 -17.27
CA ASP A 215 -13.89 -4.40 -18.13
C ASP A 215 -12.56 -3.79 -17.65
N PHE A 216 -12.56 -3.06 -16.53
CA PHE A 216 -11.35 -2.45 -15.99
C PHE A 216 -10.36 -3.52 -15.50
N SER A 217 -9.17 -3.55 -16.09
CA SER A 217 -8.08 -4.44 -15.71
C SER A 217 -6.74 -3.81 -16.06
N PHE A 218 -5.82 -3.77 -15.12
CA PHE A 218 -4.47 -3.21 -15.28
C PHE A 218 -4.41 -1.79 -15.87
N GLY A 219 -5.47 -1.00 -15.67
CA GLY A 219 -5.57 0.36 -16.19
C GLY A 219 -4.78 1.37 -15.36
N GLU A 220 -4.13 2.29 -16.05
CA GLU A 220 -3.54 3.50 -15.48
C GLU A 220 -4.39 4.71 -15.90
N PHE A 221 -4.43 5.75 -15.06
CA PHE A 221 -5.03 7.04 -15.39
C PHE A 221 -4.03 7.96 -16.10
N PRO A 222 -4.50 9.01 -16.76
CA PRO A 222 -3.62 10.03 -17.31
C PRO A 222 -2.76 10.68 -16.22
N GLU A 223 -1.56 11.11 -16.60
CA GLU A 223 -0.68 11.86 -15.73
C GLU A 223 -1.34 13.17 -15.28
N ASN A 224 -1.26 13.47 -14.00
CA ASN A 224 -1.79 14.70 -13.41
C ASN A 224 -0.68 15.45 -12.67
N PHE A 225 0.17 16.13 -13.43
CA PHE A 225 1.29 16.89 -12.87
C PHE A 225 0.83 18.06 -12.03
N GLU A 226 -0.27 18.74 -12.37
CA GLU A 226 -0.81 19.85 -11.59
C GLU A 226 -1.17 19.39 -10.16
N HIS A 227 -1.76 18.20 -10.03
CA HIS A 227 -2.06 17.61 -8.72
C HIS A 227 -0.80 17.18 -7.96
N PHE A 228 0.22 16.70 -8.66
CA PHE A 228 1.44 16.15 -8.08
C PHE A 228 2.49 17.23 -7.73
N GLU A 229 2.54 18.34 -8.46
CA GLU A 229 3.55 19.39 -8.36
C GLU A 229 3.81 19.88 -6.93
N PRO A 230 2.80 20.21 -6.09
CA PRO A 230 3.05 20.69 -4.73
C PRO A 230 3.78 19.68 -3.83
N TYR A 231 3.63 18.39 -4.12
CA TYR A 231 4.32 17.31 -3.40
C TYR A 231 5.74 17.11 -3.93
N LEU A 232 5.93 17.31 -5.24
CA LEU A 232 7.26 17.27 -5.85
C LEU A 232 8.15 18.41 -5.33
N GLU A 233 7.63 19.62 -5.19
CA GLU A 233 8.35 20.76 -4.57
C GLU A 233 8.82 20.42 -3.15
N LYS A 234 7.95 19.85 -2.32
CA LYS A 234 8.32 19.40 -0.97
C LYS A 234 9.35 18.27 -1.00
N SER A 235 9.27 17.41 -2.00
CA SER A 235 10.25 16.33 -2.20
C SER A 235 11.63 16.88 -2.56
N MET A 236 11.72 17.94 -3.35
CA MET A 236 12.96 18.65 -3.69
C MET A 236 13.58 19.32 -2.45
N ILE A 237 12.77 19.84 -1.53
CA ILE A 237 13.27 20.35 -0.23
C ILE A 237 13.93 19.20 0.55
N ARG A 238 13.32 18.03 0.58
CA ARG A 238 13.85 16.86 1.31
C ARG A 238 15.07 16.23 0.64
N PHE A 239 15.07 16.14 -0.67
CA PHE A 239 16.16 15.65 -1.50
C PHE A 239 16.54 16.67 -2.57
N PRO A 240 17.44 17.63 -2.26
CA PRO A 240 17.77 18.71 -3.21
C PRO A 240 18.34 18.23 -4.54
N VAL A 241 18.88 17.02 -4.60
CA VAL A 241 19.33 16.41 -5.86
C VAL A 241 18.21 16.31 -6.90
N LEU A 242 16.95 16.22 -6.46
CA LEU A 242 15.78 16.11 -7.34
C LEU A 242 15.55 17.32 -8.25
N GLU A 243 16.08 18.50 -7.89
CA GLU A 243 16.05 19.69 -8.77
C GLU A 243 16.73 19.47 -10.13
N LYS A 244 17.65 18.50 -10.18
CA LYS A 244 18.48 18.20 -11.36
C LYS A 244 18.16 16.84 -12.01
N ILE A 245 17.20 16.10 -11.44
CA ILE A 245 16.89 14.75 -11.87
C ILE A 245 15.51 14.75 -12.54
N GLY A 246 15.45 14.16 -13.73
CA GLY A 246 14.18 13.99 -14.47
C GLY A 246 13.28 12.91 -13.88
N ILE A 247 11.99 13.00 -14.21
CA ILE A 247 11.02 11.95 -13.96
C ILE A 247 11.06 10.97 -15.13
N ARG A 248 11.35 9.69 -14.83
CA ARG A 248 11.36 8.60 -15.80
C ARG A 248 9.96 8.07 -16.08
N LYS A 249 9.14 7.94 -15.05
CA LYS A 249 7.79 7.44 -15.17
C LYS A 249 6.88 8.09 -14.12
N PHE A 250 5.69 8.43 -14.56
CA PHE A 250 4.57 8.86 -13.72
C PHE A 250 3.56 7.71 -13.67
N PHE A 251 3.08 7.37 -12.48
CA PHE A 251 2.01 6.41 -12.29
C PHE A 251 0.80 7.09 -11.67
N ALA A 252 -0.35 6.83 -12.25
CA ALA A 252 -1.64 7.19 -11.71
C ALA A 252 -2.56 5.98 -11.83
N GLY A 253 -3.07 5.48 -10.73
CA GLY A 253 -3.93 4.31 -10.73
C GLY A 253 -4.98 4.36 -9.63
N PRO A 254 -6.02 3.51 -9.71
CA PRO A 254 -7.02 3.45 -8.66
C PRO A 254 -6.50 2.67 -7.44
N GLU A 255 -6.70 3.25 -6.29
CA GLU A 255 -6.50 2.58 -5.00
C GLU A 255 -7.78 2.64 -4.17
N SER A 256 -8.05 1.64 -3.34
CA SER A 256 -9.25 1.59 -2.51
C SER A 256 -8.97 2.06 -1.10
N PHE A 257 -9.79 3.01 -0.65
CA PHE A 257 -9.68 3.61 0.67
C PHE A 257 -10.93 3.33 1.51
N THR A 258 -10.71 3.08 2.80
CA THR A 258 -11.74 3.11 3.83
C THR A 258 -11.77 4.51 4.47
N PRO A 259 -12.89 4.94 5.08
CA PRO A 259 -12.99 6.27 5.70
C PRO A 259 -11.99 6.52 6.84
N ASP A 260 -11.55 5.46 7.51
CA ASP A 260 -10.63 5.50 8.66
C ASP A 260 -9.24 4.92 8.35
N THR A 261 -8.97 4.61 7.08
CA THR A 261 -7.71 4.00 6.61
C THR A 261 -7.37 2.62 7.20
N ASN A 262 -8.30 2.00 7.93
CA ASN A 262 -8.12 0.66 8.47
C ASN A 262 -8.73 -0.41 7.55
N SER A 263 -8.14 -1.60 7.58
CA SER A 263 -8.70 -2.76 6.88
C SER A 263 -10.06 -3.15 7.45
N LEU A 264 -11.00 -3.49 6.58
CA LEU A 264 -12.25 -4.11 6.99
C LEU A 264 -12.01 -5.59 7.22
N LEU A 265 -12.10 -6.05 8.46
CA LEU A 265 -11.91 -7.44 8.84
C LEU A 265 -13.08 -7.87 9.73
N GLY A 266 -13.83 -8.86 9.29
CA GLY A 266 -14.90 -9.41 10.12
C GLY A 266 -16.00 -10.11 9.34
N GLU A 267 -16.92 -10.70 10.09
CA GLU A 267 -18.09 -11.36 9.53
C GLU A 267 -19.23 -10.35 9.33
N VAL A 268 -19.86 -10.40 8.17
CA VAL A 268 -21.12 -9.69 7.94
C VAL A 268 -22.23 -10.47 8.66
N LEU A 269 -22.61 -9.99 9.84
CA LEU A 269 -23.47 -10.67 10.81
C LEU A 269 -24.76 -11.29 10.27
N LYS A 270 -25.29 -10.79 9.15
CA LYS A 270 -26.55 -11.29 8.57
C LYS A 270 -26.36 -12.44 7.56
N LEU A 271 -25.17 -12.59 6.97
CA LEU A 271 -24.99 -13.42 5.78
C LEU A 271 -23.87 -14.46 5.89
N LYS A 272 -23.09 -14.51 6.96
CA LYS A 272 -21.86 -15.32 7.08
C LYS A 272 -20.87 -15.10 5.91
N ILE A 273 -20.72 -13.87 5.51
CA ILE A 273 -19.70 -13.41 4.58
C ILE A 273 -18.58 -12.80 5.41
N TYR A 274 -17.33 -13.10 5.07
CA TYR A 274 -16.15 -12.52 5.68
C TYR A 274 -15.53 -11.47 4.76
N LEU A 275 -15.20 -10.32 5.33
CA LEU A 275 -14.51 -9.21 4.68
C LEU A 275 -13.03 -9.26 5.02
#